data_ca9130af514f56ad6b9862433beffc98
#
_entry.id   ca9130af514f56ad6b9862433beffc98
#
_cell.length_a   1.000
_cell.length_b   1.000
_cell.length_c   1.000
_cell.angle_alpha   90.00
_cell.angle_beta   90.00
_cell.angle_gamma   90.00
#
_symmetry.space_group_name_H-M   'P 1'
#
loop_
_entity.id
_entity.type
_entity.pdbx_description
1 polymer ?
#
loop_
_entity_poly.entity_id
_entity_poly.type
_entity_poly.pdbx_seq_one_letter_code
_entity_poly.pdbx_strand_id
1 'polypeptide(L)'
;MAREHRVLSRLSAGFPLAPNSFLFCDDDEIIGAPFQVMERRHGKVIRRELPEECNARPDINRRIGEMMIDALADLHMIRRDDVGLEDLGHPEGFTQRQLDGWTKRWKDAGAADNTDMERLIAWLYQHRPTLEQSALVHNDYKLDNMLVDNSEPWRAVAILDWDMCTSGEPLADLGYLLNQWAQPDDPPLWIEESTMPTAQSGFPSRTESIERYATQTGYDCDTIHWHYAFAAMRFAVIIQQIYIRYVRGQTQDDRFATFDTRVATYIDKGCRIASL
;
A
#
# COMPACT_ATOMS: atom_id res chain seq x y z
N MET A 1 -3.09 16.64 4.02
CA MET A 1 -3.60 17.74 3.18
C MET A 1 -2.51 18.63 2.57
N ALA A 2 -1.71 19.51 3.29
CA ALA A 2 -0.66 20.34 2.67
C ALA A 2 0.34 19.55 1.81
N ARG A 3 0.82 18.41 2.32
CA ARG A 3 1.70 17.50 1.59
C ARG A 3 1.02 16.90 0.36
N GLU A 4 -0.21 16.44 0.51
CA GLU A 4 -1.02 15.88 -0.57
C GLU A 4 -1.27 16.90 -1.67
N HIS A 5 -1.64 18.15 -1.30
CA HIS A 5 -1.76 19.27 -2.24
C HIS A 5 -0.45 19.49 -3.01
N ARG A 6 0.68 19.53 -2.30
CA ARG A 6 2.00 19.69 -2.92
C ARG A 6 2.30 18.60 -3.94
N VAL A 7 1.99 17.35 -3.62
CA VAL A 7 2.18 16.22 -4.53
C VAL A 7 1.24 16.33 -5.72
N LEU A 8 -0.06 16.42 -5.48
CA LEU A 8 -1.08 16.36 -6.53
C LEU A 8 -1.02 17.55 -7.49
N SER A 9 -0.75 18.78 -6.99
CA SER A 9 -0.64 19.98 -7.83
C SER A 9 0.51 19.93 -8.85
N ARG A 10 1.47 19.02 -8.67
CA ARG A 10 2.63 18.84 -9.53
C ARG A 10 2.58 17.51 -10.30
N LEU A 11 2.28 16.42 -9.60
CA LEU A 11 2.27 15.08 -10.18
C LEU A 11 1.21 14.93 -11.29
N SER A 12 0.06 15.60 -11.16
CA SER A 12 -1.03 15.50 -12.14
C SER A 12 -0.65 15.92 -13.56
N ALA A 13 0.39 16.73 -13.72
CA ALA A 13 0.91 17.14 -15.03
C ALA A 13 1.64 16.00 -15.77
N GLY A 14 2.26 15.07 -15.04
CA GLY A 14 3.04 13.96 -15.60
C GLY A 14 2.41 12.58 -15.37
N PHE A 15 1.39 12.49 -14.52
CA PHE A 15 0.70 11.24 -14.20
C PHE A 15 -0.82 11.40 -14.26
N PRO A 16 -1.45 10.97 -15.35
CA PRO A 16 -2.89 11.19 -15.57
C PRO A 16 -3.82 10.59 -14.52
N LEU A 17 -3.34 9.59 -13.76
CA LEU A 17 -4.11 8.97 -12.67
C LEU A 17 -4.07 9.76 -11.36
N ALA A 18 -3.21 10.78 -11.23
CA ALA A 18 -3.24 11.69 -10.10
C ALA A 18 -4.31 12.79 -10.34
N PRO A 19 -5.33 12.94 -9.47
CA PRO A 19 -6.25 14.06 -9.56
C PRO A 19 -5.53 15.40 -9.39
N ASN A 20 -5.96 16.42 -10.11
CA ASN A 20 -5.38 17.74 -9.94
C ASN A 20 -5.80 18.38 -8.61
N SER A 21 -4.88 19.00 -7.88
CA SER A 21 -5.19 19.77 -6.70
C SER A 21 -5.03 21.28 -6.99
N PHE A 22 -6.12 22.02 -6.94
CA PHE A 22 -6.21 23.41 -7.40
C PHE A 22 -5.85 24.41 -6.32
N LEU A 23 -6.18 24.10 -5.06
CA LEU A 23 -6.03 25.01 -3.94
C LEU A 23 -5.79 24.23 -2.64
N PHE A 24 -4.90 24.75 -1.82
CA PHE A 24 -4.81 24.41 -0.40
C PHE A 24 -5.05 25.69 0.41
N CYS A 25 -5.88 25.60 1.44
CA CYS A 25 -6.16 26.67 2.38
C CYS A 25 -5.85 26.17 3.80
N ASP A 26 -4.98 26.89 4.50
CA ASP A 26 -4.60 26.64 5.89
C ASP A 26 -5.33 27.55 6.89
N ASP A 27 -6.20 28.42 6.40
CA ASP A 27 -7.05 29.31 7.21
C ASP A 27 -8.24 28.52 7.77
N ASP A 28 -8.23 28.26 9.06
CA ASP A 28 -9.29 27.54 9.77
C ASP A 28 -10.53 28.41 10.07
N GLU A 29 -10.45 29.74 9.89
CA GLU A 29 -11.61 30.63 10.07
C GLU A 29 -12.66 30.41 8.96
N ILE A 30 -12.29 29.86 7.81
CA ILE A 30 -13.20 29.69 6.65
C ILE A 30 -14.20 28.56 6.88
N ILE A 31 -13.72 27.35 7.23
CA ILE A 31 -14.59 26.16 7.42
C ILE A 31 -14.30 25.38 8.71
N GLY A 32 -13.48 25.94 9.61
CA GLY A 32 -13.14 25.32 10.88
C GLY A 32 -11.95 24.34 10.82
N ALA A 33 -11.32 24.16 9.65
CA ALA A 33 -10.15 23.30 9.47
C ALA A 33 -9.43 23.63 8.15
N PRO A 34 -8.12 23.33 8.03
CA PRO A 34 -7.44 23.37 6.75
C PRO A 34 -8.11 22.44 5.72
N PHE A 35 -8.18 22.89 4.48
CA PHE A 35 -8.81 22.13 3.39
C PHE A 35 -8.07 22.26 2.07
N GLN A 36 -8.36 21.33 1.15
CA GLN A 36 -7.92 21.41 -0.24
C GLN A 36 -9.10 21.29 -1.21
N VAL A 37 -8.99 21.93 -2.35
CA VAL A 37 -9.91 21.80 -3.48
C VAL A 37 -9.20 21.02 -4.56
N MET A 38 -9.78 19.91 -4.97
CA MET A 38 -9.19 19.03 -5.94
C MET A 38 -10.18 18.62 -7.04
N GLU A 39 -9.66 18.12 -8.11
CA GLU A 39 -10.43 17.59 -9.23
C GLU A 39 -11.32 16.44 -8.77
N ARG A 40 -12.59 16.50 -9.16
CA ARG A 40 -13.52 15.40 -8.96
C ARG A 40 -13.39 14.41 -10.11
N ARG A 41 -12.96 13.18 -9.84
CA ARG A 41 -12.94 12.07 -10.79
C ARG A 41 -14.21 11.21 -10.63
N HIS A 42 -14.73 10.70 -11.74
CA HIS A 42 -15.91 9.85 -11.77
C HIS A 42 -15.49 8.41 -12.03
N GLY A 43 -15.87 7.50 -11.14
CA GLY A 43 -15.54 6.08 -11.19
C GLY A 43 -16.11 5.37 -9.97
N LYS A 44 -15.80 4.10 -9.86
CA LYS A 44 -16.15 3.27 -8.69
C LYS A 44 -14.90 2.71 -8.02
N VAL A 45 -14.99 2.44 -6.74
CA VAL A 45 -13.95 1.74 -5.97
C VAL A 45 -14.32 0.26 -5.91
N ILE A 46 -13.37 -0.60 -6.25
CA ILE A 46 -13.48 -2.04 -6.02
C ILE A 46 -12.81 -2.37 -4.69
N ARG A 47 -13.50 -3.12 -3.85
CA ARG A 47 -12.99 -3.62 -2.57
C ARG A 47 -12.96 -5.15 -2.58
N ARG A 48 -13.37 -5.77 -1.49
CA ARG A 48 -13.40 -7.24 -1.31
C ARG A 48 -14.25 -7.98 -2.35
N GLU A 49 -15.26 -7.30 -2.90
CA GLU A 49 -16.19 -7.87 -3.87
C GLU A 49 -16.04 -7.18 -5.21
N LEU A 50 -16.10 -7.97 -6.25
CA LEU A 50 -16.16 -7.46 -7.62
C LEU A 50 -17.57 -6.96 -7.91
N PRO A 51 -17.72 -5.95 -8.80
CA PRO A 51 -19.01 -5.60 -9.37
C PRO A 51 -19.68 -6.82 -10.02
N GLU A 52 -21.01 -6.90 -9.97
CA GLU A 52 -21.76 -8.05 -10.50
C GLU A 52 -21.43 -8.35 -11.97
N GLU A 53 -21.19 -7.31 -12.76
CA GLU A 53 -20.81 -7.42 -14.17
C GLU A 53 -19.45 -8.13 -14.41
N CYS A 54 -18.63 -8.25 -13.36
CA CYS A 54 -17.36 -8.96 -13.38
C CYS A 54 -17.51 -10.44 -12.98
N ASN A 55 -18.65 -10.81 -12.38
CA ASN A 55 -18.89 -12.17 -11.92
C ASN A 55 -18.82 -13.17 -13.08
N ALA A 56 -18.12 -14.27 -12.86
CA ALA A 56 -17.89 -15.31 -13.85
C ALA A 56 -17.12 -14.85 -15.13
N ARG A 57 -16.40 -13.73 -15.05
CA ARG A 57 -15.58 -13.18 -16.13
C ARG A 57 -14.09 -13.15 -15.74
N PRO A 58 -13.39 -14.32 -15.75
CA PRO A 58 -11.95 -14.37 -15.37
C PRO A 58 -11.04 -13.50 -16.23
N ASP A 59 -11.43 -13.23 -17.47
CA ASP A 59 -10.74 -12.29 -18.38
C ASP A 59 -10.75 -10.85 -17.84
N ILE A 60 -11.83 -10.42 -17.22
CA ILE A 60 -11.94 -9.10 -16.58
C ILE A 60 -11.05 -9.06 -15.33
N ASN A 61 -11.07 -10.10 -14.51
CA ASN A 61 -10.27 -10.18 -13.29
C ASN A 61 -8.77 -10.06 -13.61
N ARG A 62 -8.32 -10.77 -14.64
CA ARG A 62 -6.94 -10.65 -15.13
C ARG A 62 -6.60 -9.22 -15.51
N ARG A 63 -7.45 -8.57 -16.30
CA ARG A 63 -7.24 -7.19 -16.75
C ARG A 63 -7.23 -6.19 -15.59
N ILE A 64 -8.07 -6.38 -14.56
CA ILE A 64 -8.05 -5.55 -13.36
C ILE A 64 -6.71 -5.71 -12.63
N GLY A 65 -6.25 -6.94 -12.42
CA GLY A 65 -4.97 -7.20 -11.78
C GLY A 65 -3.79 -6.61 -12.57
N GLU A 66 -3.78 -6.82 -13.89
CA GLU A 66 -2.74 -6.26 -14.76
C GLU A 66 -2.75 -4.72 -14.74
N MET A 67 -3.92 -4.09 -14.81
CA MET A 67 -4.08 -2.63 -14.71
C MET A 67 -3.48 -2.06 -13.42
N MET A 68 -3.66 -2.76 -12.29
CA MET A 68 -3.07 -2.33 -11.02
C MET A 68 -1.54 -2.32 -11.07
N ILE A 69 -0.95 -3.36 -11.65
CA ILE A 69 0.51 -3.45 -11.77
C ILE A 69 1.05 -2.41 -12.75
N ASP A 70 0.37 -2.21 -13.88
CA ASP A 70 0.74 -1.22 -14.89
C ASP A 70 0.72 0.20 -14.33
N ALA A 71 -0.35 0.56 -13.63
CA ALA A 71 -0.49 1.88 -13.01
C ALA A 71 0.57 2.13 -11.91
N LEU A 72 0.98 1.09 -11.17
CA LEU A 72 2.07 1.20 -10.20
C LEU A 72 3.43 1.37 -10.90
N ALA A 73 3.67 0.60 -11.96
CA ALA A 73 4.89 0.72 -12.75
C ALA A 73 5.00 2.12 -13.38
N ASP A 74 3.92 2.62 -13.98
CA ASP A 74 3.86 3.96 -14.57
C ASP A 74 4.18 5.04 -13.53
N LEU A 75 3.65 4.94 -12.30
CA LEU A 75 3.98 5.85 -11.22
C LEU A 75 5.48 5.84 -10.89
N HIS A 76 6.06 4.65 -10.76
CA HIS A 76 7.46 4.49 -10.37
C HIS A 76 8.45 4.90 -11.47
N MET A 77 8.00 4.94 -12.73
CA MET A 77 8.82 5.41 -13.86
C MET A 77 8.80 6.93 -14.03
N ILE A 78 8.00 7.66 -13.26
CA ILE A 78 7.99 9.13 -13.31
C ILE A 78 9.28 9.68 -12.71
N ARG A 79 9.97 10.48 -13.48
CA ARG A 79 11.11 11.23 -12.98
C ARG A 79 10.63 12.39 -12.13
N ARG A 80 11.11 12.45 -10.89
CA ARG A 80 10.72 13.50 -9.93
C ARG A 80 11.00 14.91 -10.46
N ASP A 81 12.10 15.07 -11.17
CA ASP A 81 12.53 16.36 -11.74
C ASP A 81 11.54 16.86 -12.82
N ASP A 82 10.97 15.93 -13.61
CA ASP A 82 10.03 16.29 -14.67
C ASP A 82 8.70 16.83 -14.13
N VAL A 83 8.39 16.54 -12.88
CA VAL A 83 7.17 16.98 -12.21
C VAL A 83 7.44 17.94 -11.04
N GLY A 84 8.68 18.42 -10.85
CA GLY A 84 9.05 19.37 -9.81
C GLY A 84 8.91 18.83 -8.38
N LEU A 85 9.19 17.53 -8.18
CA LEU A 85 9.13 16.84 -6.89
C LEU A 85 10.51 16.28 -6.47
N GLU A 86 11.60 16.84 -6.98
CA GLU A 86 12.98 16.43 -6.69
C GLU A 86 13.30 16.50 -5.19
N ASP A 87 12.72 17.45 -4.47
CA ASP A 87 12.91 17.67 -3.04
C ASP A 87 11.87 16.95 -2.15
N LEU A 88 11.03 16.07 -2.73
CA LEU A 88 10.05 15.31 -1.99
C LEU A 88 10.71 14.13 -1.25
N GLY A 89 10.86 14.27 0.06
CA GLY A 89 11.41 13.20 0.92
C GLY A 89 12.92 13.03 0.78
N HIS A 90 13.43 11.94 1.34
CA HIS A 90 14.85 11.58 1.36
C HIS A 90 14.97 10.10 1.04
N PRO A 91 15.30 9.71 -0.21
CA PRO A 91 15.36 8.29 -0.59
C PRO A 91 16.53 7.55 0.09
N GLU A 92 17.69 8.22 0.29
CA GLU A 92 18.85 7.61 0.93
C GLU A 92 18.48 7.17 2.36
N GLY A 93 18.75 5.88 2.66
CA GLY A 93 18.40 5.28 3.94
C GLY A 93 16.90 5.14 4.22
N PHE A 94 16.06 5.22 3.17
CA PHE A 94 14.60 5.08 3.29
C PHE A 94 14.20 3.81 4.03
N THR A 95 14.65 2.64 3.58
CA THR A 95 14.32 1.34 4.15
C THR A 95 14.73 1.23 5.63
N GLN A 96 15.92 1.74 5.98
CA GLN A 96 16.39 1.77 7.37
C GLN A 96 15.45 2.61 8.24
N ARG A 97 15.17 3.85 7.83
CA ARG A 97 14.28 4.73 8.61
C ARG A 97 12.86 4.17 8.75
N GLN A 98 12.37 3.51 7.69
CA GLN A 98 11.06 2.86 7.75
C GLN A 98 11.08 1.71 8.77
N LEU A 99 12.06 0.82 8.70
CA LEU A 99 12.19 -0.30 9.62
C LEU A 99 12.34 0.17 11.08
N ASP A 100 13.21 1.16 11.33
CA ASP A 100 13.40 1.74 12.67
C ASP A 100 12.10 2.34 13.22
N GLY A 101 11.41 3.12 12.38
CA GLY A 101 10.16 3.78 12.76
C GLY A 101 9.04 2.78 13.09
N TRP A 102 8.90 1.72 12.30
CA TRP A 102 7.87 0.69 12.55
C TRP A 102 8.23 -0.22 13.73
N THR A 103 9.51 -0.55 13.89
CA THR A 103 10.00 -1.27 15.10
C THR A 103 9.73 -0.47 16.37
N LYS A 104 9.99 0.84 16.34
CA LYS A 104 9.66 1.71 17.48
C LYS A 104 8.16 1.72 17.78
N ARG A 105 7.30 1.86 16.76
CA ARG A 105 5.83 1.85 16.94
C ARG A 105 5.33 0.53 17.53
N TRP A 106 5.91 -0.60 17.12
CA TRP A 106 5.61 -1.90 17.75
C TRP A 106 5.87 -1.89 19.24
N LYS A 107 7.06 -1.46 19.65
CA LYS A 107 7.44 -1.36 21.07
C LYS A 107 6.54 -0.39 21.83
N ASP A 108 6.26 0.78 21.28
CA ASP A 108 5.41 1.80 21.87
C ASP A 108 3.94 1.33 22.02
N ALA A 109 3.48 0.43 21.17
CA ALA A 109 2.14 -0.17 21.26
C ALA A 109 1.99 -1.15 22.42
N GLY A 110 3.05 -1.41 23.21
CA GLY A 110 2.99 -2.26 24.39
C GLY A 110 2.76 -3.74 24.07
N ALA A 111 3.08 -4.17 22.89
CA ALA A 111 3.06 -5.56 22.44
C ALA A 111 4.38 -6.25 22.79
N ALA A 112 4.86 -6.07 24.02
CA ALA A 112 6.07 -6.72 24.52
C ALA A 112 5.90 -8.24 24.52
N ASP A 113 7.02 -8.95 24.28
CA ASP A 113 7.17 -10.40 24.44
C ASP A 113 6.50 -11.27 23.34
N ASN A 114 6.41 -10.78 22.09
CA ASN A 114 6.04 -11.62 20.95
C ASN A 114 7.31 -12.12 20.23
N THR A 115 7.72 -13.36 20.53
CA THR A 115 8.95 -13.98 20.02
C THR A 115 8.99 -14.02 18.47
N ASP A 116 7.86 -14.27 17.80
CA ASP A 116 7.82 -14.36 16.37
C ASP A 116 7.99 -12.98 15.71
N MET A 117 7.40 -11.93 16.29
CA MET A 117 7.67 -10.56 15.84
C MET A 117 9.12 -10.16 16.06
N GLU A 118 9.72 -10.54 17.18
CA GLU A 118 11.15 -10.27 17.45
C GLU A 118 12.05 -10.96 16.42
N ARG A 119 11.76 -12.23 16.10
CA ARG A 119 12.47 -12.98 15.03
C ARG A 119 12.31 -12.33 13.67
N LEU A 120 11.09 -11.91 13.33
CA LEU A 120 10.81 -11.22 12.06
C LEU A 120 11.57 -9.89 11.99
N ILE A 121 11.55 -9.08 13.04
CA ILE A 121 12.29 -7.81 13.10
C ILE A 121 13.79 -8.07 12.95
N ALA A 122 14.35 -9.05 13.66
CA ALA A 122 15.77 -9.39 13.55
C ALA A 122 16.15 -9.80 12.14
N TRP A 123 15.32 -10.64 11.49
CA TRP A 123 15.51 -11.04 10.10
C TRP A 123 15.48 -9.84 9.13
N LEU A 124 14.52 -8.93 9.31
CA LEU A 124 14.39 -7.71 8.50
C LEU A 124 15.63 -6.81 8.61
N TYR A 125 16.20 -6.66 9.80
CA TYR A 125 17.46 -5.91 9.97
C TYR A 125 18.65 -6.61 9.30
N GLN A 126 18.74 -7.93 9.45
CA GLN A 126 19.85 -8.71 8.92
C GLN A 126 19.86 -8.76 7.38
N HIS A 127 18.69 -8.84 6.76
CA HIS A 127 18.54 -9.01 5.30
C HIS A 127 18.09 -7.74 4.59
N ARG A 128 18.23 -6.59 5.24
CA ARG A 128 17.81 -5.31 4.67
C ARG A 128 18.53 -5.03 3.36
N PRO A 129 17.77 -4.80 2.25
CA PRO A 129 18.36 -4.49 0.96
C PRO A 129 19.09 -3.14 0.97
N THR A 130 20.05 -3.00 0.08
CA THR A 130 20.65 -1.71 -0.24
C THR A 130 19.75 -1.02 -1.28
N LEU A 131 19.47 0.27 -1.08
CA LEU A 131 18.69 1.06 -2.05
C LEU A 131 19.46 1.17 -3.36
N GLU A 132 18.94 0.59 -4.41
CA GLU A 132 19.51 0.68 -5.76
C GLU A 132 18.81 1.74 -6.60
N GLN A 133 17.53 1.94 -6.35
CA GLN A 133 16.68 2.83 -7.14
C GLN A 133 15.70 3.59 -6.26
N SER A 134 15.38 4.82 -6.66
CA SER A 134 14.40 5.64 -5.97
C SER A 134 13.32 6.13 -6.92
N ALA A 135 12.07 6.04 -6.49
CA ALA A 135 10.89 6.52 -7.22
C ALA A 135 9.99 7.36 -6.31
N LEU A 136 8.95 7.93 -6.89
CA LEU A 136 7.80 8.39 -6.12
C LEU A 136 7.04 7.15 -5.65
N VAL A 137 6.89 7.00 -4.33
CA VAL A 137 6.14 5.90 -3.73
C VAL A 137 4.87 6.42 -3.08
N HIS A 138 3.76 5.72 -3.29
CA HIS A 138 2.45 6.06 -2.75
C HIS A 138 2.34 5.73 -1.26
N ASN A 139 2.97 4.63 -0.82
CA ASN A 139 2.97 4.06 0.54
C ASN A 139 1.63 3.49 1.06
N ASP A 140 0.54 3.64 0.30
CA ASP A 140 -0.76 3.00 0.57
C ASP A 140 -1.44 2.55 -0.74
N TYR A 141 -0.65 2.03 -1.69
CA TYR A 141 -1.13 1.61 -3.00
C TYR A 141 -1.93 0.31 -2.91
N LYS A 142 -3.21 0.38 -3.21
CA LYS A 142 -4.16 -0.73 -3.18
C LYS A 142 -5.41 -0.40 -3.99
N LEU A 143 -6.22 -1.41 -4.31
CA LEU A 143 -7.44 -1.23 -5.10
C LEU A 143 -8.48 -0.32 -4.41
N ASP A 144 -8.52 -0.31 -3.07
CA ASP A 144 -9.39 0.59 -2.29
C ASP A 144 -9.11 2.08 -2.54
N ASN A 145 -7.86 2.41 -2.91
CA ASN A 145 -7.41 3.77 -3.22
C ASN A 145 -7.40 4.05 -4.73
N MET A 146 -8.07 3.21 -5.52
CA MET A 146 -8.16 3.38 -6.96
C MET A 146 -9.61 3.56 -7.40
N LEU A 147 -9.87 4.56 -8.24
CA LEU A 147 -11.10 4.66 -9.01
C LEU A 147 -10.91 3.96 -10.33
N VAL A 148 -11.84 3.07 -10.67
CA VAL A 148 -11.92 2.45 -11.99
C VAL A 148 -13.14 2.95 -12.74
N ASP A 149 -13.12 2.84 -14.05
CA ASP A 149 -14.25 3.24 -14.90
C ASP A 149 -15.50 2.42 -14.58
N ASN A 150 -16.65 3.04 -14.66
CA ASN A 150 -17.93 2.42 -14.33
C ASN A 150 -18.31 1.29 -15.28
N SER A 151 -17.94 1.39 -16.56
CA SER A 151 -18.27 0.42 -17.62
C SER A 151 -17.09 -0.52 -17.93
N GLU A 152 -15.87 -0.06 -17.70
CA GLU A 152 -14.63 -0.79 -17.96
C GLU A 152 -13.78 -0.89 -16.69
N PRO A 153 -14.13 -1.78 -15.74
CA PRO A 153 -13.48 -1.84 -14.42
C PRO A 153 -11.98 -2.20 -14.46
N TRP A 154 -11.47 -2.56 -15.62
CA TRP A 154 -10.04 -2.74 -15.88
C TRP A 154 -9.33 -1.48 -16.39
N ARG A 155 -9.97 -0.32 -16.36
CA ARG A 155 -9.40 0.98 -16.70
C ARG A 155 -9.34 1.85 -15.46
N ALA A 156 -8.14 2.14 -15.00
CA ALA A 156 -7.92 3.08 -13.91
C ALA A 156 -8.35 4.50 -14.34
N VAL A 157 -9.01 5.21 -13.44
CA VAL A 157 -9.46 6.60 -13.62
C VAL A 157 -8.70 7.54 -12.70
N ALA A 158 -8.40 7.11 -11.49
CA ALA A 158 -7.60 7.87 -10.55
C ALA A 158 -7.00 6.96 -9.47
N ILE A 159 -5.87 7.39 -8.92
CA ILE A 159 -5.32 6.91 -7.67
C ILE A 159 -5.55 8.01 -6.64
N LEU A 160 -6.03 7.63 -5.45
CA LEU A 160 -6.45 8.52 -4.38
C LEU A 160 -5.57 8.32 -3.15
N ASP A 161 -5.65 9.25 -2.18
CA ASP A 161 -4.96 9.18 -0.88
C ASP A 161 -3.43 9.28 -0.99
N TRP A 162 -2.97 10.41 -1.49
CA TRP A 162 -1.55 10.70 -1.70
C TRP A 162 -0.84 11.30 -0.47
N ASP A 163 -1.50 11.32 0.69
CA ASP A 163 -0.96 11.95 1.91
C ASP A 163 0.36 11.31 2.39
N MET A 164 0.54 10.01 2.11
CA MET A 164 1.75 9.24 2.43
C MET A 164 2.83 9.27 1.35
N CYS A 165 2.57 9.90 0.19
CA CYS A 165 3.48 9.91 -0.94
C CYS A 165 4.83 10.55 -0.58
N THR A 166 5.91 9.95 -1.04
CA THR A 166 7.30 10.40 -0.81
C THR A 166 8.24 9.85 -1.86
N SER A 167 9.51 10.26 -1.81
CA SER A 167 10.57 9.54 -2.52
C SER A 167 11.07 8.39 -1.67
N GLY A 168 11.13 7.21 -2.26
CA GLY A 168 11.53 5.99 -1.56
C GLY A 168 11.90 4.86 -2.52
N GLU A 169 12.02 3.68 -1.96
CA GLU A 169 12.29 2.47 -2.72
C GLU A 169 11.00 1.93 -3.36
N PRO A 170 10.94 1.76 -4.69
CA PRO A 170 9.72 1.38 -5.39
C PRO A 170 9.16 0.03 -4.97
N LEU A 171 10.03 -0.94 -4.61
CA LEU A 171 9.58 -2.24 -4.11
C LEU A 171 8.83 -2.16 -2.78
N ALA A 172 8.87 -1.04 -2.05
CA ALA A 172 8.06 -0.84 -0.86
C ALA A 172 6.57 -0.80 -1.17
N ASP A 173 6.16 -0.16 -2.28
CA ASP A 173 4.77 -0.16 -2.74
C ASP A 173 4.36 -1.51 -3.32
N LEU A 174 5.23 -2.13 -4.12
CA LEU A 174 4.95 -3.47 -4.65
C LEU A 174 4.77 -4.49 -3.51
N GLY A 175 5.68 -4.51 -2.52
CA GLY A 175 5.56 -5.39 -1.35
C GLY A 175 4.30 -5.12 -0.52
N TYR A 176 3.91 -3.84 -0.39
CA TYR A 176 2.66 -3.46 0.26
C TYR A 176 1.44 -3.98 -0.51
N LEU A 177 1.41 -3.82 -1.84
CA LEU A 177 0.36 -4.35 -2.70
C LEU A 177 0.28 -5.88 -2.61
N LEU A 178 1.42 -6.59 -2.71
CA LEU A 178 1.47 -8.06 -2.60
C LEU A 178 0.97 -8.56 -1.23
N ASN A 179 1.14 -7.78 -0.16
CA ASN A 179 0.60 -8.14 1.14
C ASN A 179 -0.93 -8.15 1.17
N GLN A 180 -1.58 -7.30 0.37
CA GLN A 180 -3.03 -7.29 0.20
C GLN A 180 -3.53 -8.22 -0.92
N TRP A 181 -2.61 -8.74 -1.74
CA TRP A 181 -2.92 -9.63 -2.87
C TRP A 181 -3.09 -11.06 -2.40
N ALA A 182 -4.31 -11.46 -2.09
CA ALA A 182 -4.61 -12.85 -1.75
C ALA A 182 -4.67 -13.73 -3.01
N GLN A 183 -4.29 -15.00 -2.84
CA GLN A 183 -4.41 -16.05 -3.87
C GLN A 183 -5.35 -17.16 -3.37
N PRO A 184 -5.95 -17.97 -4.28
CA PRO A 184 -6.89 -19.02 -3.90
C PRO A 184 -6.31 -20.11 -2.97
N ASP A 185 -5.01 -20.32 -3.05
CA ASP A 185 -4.25 -21.32 -2.28
C ASP A 185 -3.61 -20.75 -1.01
N ASP A 186 -3.82 -19.47 -0.71
CA ASP A 186 -3.36 -18.88 0.55
C ASP A 186 -4.11 -19.47 1.76
N PRO A 187 -3.51 -19.43 2.95
CA PRO A 187 -4.22 -19.74 4.19
C PRO A 187 -5.53 -18.94 4.30
N PRO A 188 -6.63 -19.55 4.77
CA PRO A 188 -7.95 -18.89 4.83
C PRO A 188 -7.93 -17.51 5.52
N LEU A 189 -7.16 -17.37 6.62
CA LEU A 189 -7.02 -16.10 7.32
C LEU A 189 -6.34 -15.01 6.49
N TRP A 190 -5.44 -15.37 5.57
CA TRP A 190 -4.81 -14.38 4.69
C TRP A 190 -5.80 -13.86 3.63
N ILE A 191 -6.68 -14.75 3.15
CA ILE A 191 -7.75 -14.38 2.21
C ILE A 191 -8.76 -13.47 2.92
N GLU A 192 -9.14 -13.82 4.16
CA GLU A 192 -10.07 -13.03 4.97
C GLU A 192 -9.52 -11.63 5.29
N GLU A 193 -8.22 -11.51 5.54
CA GLU A 193 -7.58 -10.23 5.83
C GLU A 193 -7.40 -9.33 4.59
N SER A 194 -7.41 -9.91 3.38
CA SER A 194 -7.28 -9.11 2.16
C SER A 194 -8.47 -8.15 1.98
N THR A 195 -8.17 -6.92 1.58
CA THR A 195 -9.19 -5.92 1.21
C THR A 195 -9.54 -5.95 -0.27
N MET A 196 -8.88 -6.82 -1.05
CA MET A 196 -9.02 -6.93 -2.49
C MET A 196 -9.57 -8.30 -2.90
N PRO A 197 -10.29 -8.41 -4.04
CA PRO A 197 -10.93 -9.65 -4.50
C PRO A 197 -9.96 -10.60 -5.23
N THR A 198 -8.66 -10.46 -5.05
CA THR A 198 -7.62 -11.11 -5.87
C THR A 198 -7.51 -12.62 -5.68
N ALA A 199 -8.12 -13.18 -4.64
CA ALA A 199 -8.27 -14.64 -4.49
C ALA A 199 -9.31 -15.25 -5.45
N GLN A 200 -10.10 -14.43 -6.14
CA GLN A 200 -11.04 -14.94 -7.14
C GLN A 200 -10.31 -15.40 -8.40
N SER A 201 -10.89 -16.38 -9.08
CA SER A 201 -10.33 -16.95 -10.30
C SER A 201 -10.11 -15.89 -11.38
N GLY A 202 -8.97 -15.96 -12.05
CA GLY A 202 -8.61 -15.11 -13.18
C GLY A 202 -7.66 -13.96 -12.83
N PHE A 203 -7.48 -13.60 -11.58
CA PHE A 203 -6.43 -12.64 -11.22
C PHE A 203 -5.03 -13.24 -11.46
N PRO A 204 -4.05 -12.42 -11.85
CA PRO A 204 -2.67 -12.88 -11.93
C PRO A 204 -2.17 -13.32 -10.54
N SER A 205 -1.29 -14.31 -10.52
CA SER A 205 -0.56 -14.68 -9.30
C SER A 205 0.38 -13.57 -8.86
N ARG A 206 0.86 -13.62 -7.60
CA ARG A 206 1.91 -12.69 -7.13
C ARG A 206 3.17 -12.79 -7.98
N THR A 207 3.55 -13.99 -8.42
CA THR A 207 4.70 -14.20 -9.30
C THR A 207 4.49 -13.52 -10.65
N GLU A 208 3.37 -13.73 -11.33
CA GLU A 208 3.05 -13.05 -12.58
C GLU A 208 3.01 -11.52 -12.41
N SER A 209 2.52 -11.04 -11.26
CA SER A 209 2.47 -9.61 -10.93
C SER A 209 3.87 -9.01 -10.78
N ILE A 210 4.78 -9.72 -10.10
CA ILE A 210 6.19 -9.31 -9.95
C ILE A 210 6.90 -9.30 -11.31
N GLU A 211 6.75 -10.36 -12.10
CA GLU A 211 7.35 -10.47 -13.45
C GLU A 211 6.86 -9.36 -14.38
N ARG A 212 5.56 -9.04 -14.34
CA ARG A 212 4.98 -7.93 -15.11
C ARG A 212 5.57 -6.60 -14.70
N TYR A 213 5.64 -6.34 -13.40
CA TYR A 213 6.23 -5.12 -12.85
C TYR A 213 7.71 -4.98 -13.25
N ALA A 214 8.51 -6.02 -13.06
CA ALA A 214 9.92 -6.06 -13.44
C ALA A 214 10.12 -5.81 -14.94
N THR A 215 9.25 -6.41 -15.79
CA THR A 215 9.30 -6.23 -17.24
C THR A 215 9.02 -4.79 -17.65
N GLN A 216 8.06 -4.12 -17.02
CA GLN A 216 7.68 -2.75 -17.37
C GLN A 216 8.65 -1.71 -16.85
N THR A 217 9.16 -1.90 -15.64
CA THR A 217 10.06 -0.93 -15.00
C THR A 217 11.53 -1.17 -15.32
N GLY A 218 11.90 -2.38 -15.68
CA GLY A 218 13.30 -2.82 -15.76
C GLY A 218 14.00 -2.94 -14.40
N TYR A 219 13.24 -2.88 -13.29
CA TYR A 219 13.78 -2.95 -11.94
C TYR A 219 14.06 -4.39 -11.53
N ASP A 220 15.16 -4.59 -10.82
CA ASP A 220 15.44 -5.85 -10.15
C ASP A 220 14.47 -6.05 -8.98
N CYS A 221 13.79 -7.18 -8.96
CA CYS A 221 12.84 -7.55 -7.92
C CYS A 221 13.33 -8.68 -6.99
N ASP A 222 14.60 -9.03 -7.01
CA ASP A 222 15.16 -10.14 -6.21
C ASP A 222 14.93 -9.93 -4.70
N THR A 223 14.89 -8.69 -4.24
CA THR A 223 14.67 -8.34 -2.84
C THR A 223 13.19 -8.20 -2.45
N ILE A 224 12.26 -8.50 -3.35
CA ILE A 224 10.81 -8.29 -3.11
C ILE A 224 10.29 -9.04 -1.87
N HIS A 225 10.84 -10.21 -1.55
CA HIS A 225 10.45 -10.97 -0.36
C HIS A 225 10.67 -10.19 0.94
N TRP A 226 11.76 -9.41 1.00
CA TRP A 226 12.00 -8.53 2.14
C TRP A 226 10.90 -7.47 2.28
N HIS A 227 10.55 -6.79 1.20
CA HIS A 227 9.52 -5.76 1.18
C HIS A 227 8.13 -6.32 1.51
N TYR A 228 7.85 -7.53 1.05
CA TYR A 228 6.60 -8.22 1.34
C TYR A 228 6.51 -8.63 2.83
N ALA A 229 7.58 -9.20 3.40
CA ALA A 229 7.65 -9.51 4.82
C ALA A 229 7.57 -8.23 5.69
N PHE A 230 8.25 -7.16 5.27
CA PHE A 230 8.18 -5.86 5.94
C PHE A 230 6.77 -5.26 5.90
N ALA A 231 6.06 -5.39 4.77
CA ALA A 231 4.66 -4.95 4.69
C ALA A 231 3.77 -5.72 5.67
N ALA A 232 3.94 -7.04 5.80
CA ALA A 232 3.21 -7.83 6.79
C ALA A 232 3.50 -7.35 8.23
N MET A 233 4.76 -7.08 8.58
CA MET A 233 5.12 -6.46 9.86
C MET A 233 4.40 -5.11 10.06
N ARG A 234 4.40 -4.23 9.04
CA ARG A 234 3.71 -2.92 9.11
C ARG A 234 2.22 -3.08 9.43
N PHE A 235 1.53 -4.02 8.77
CA PHE A 235 0.11 -4.29 9.05
C PHE A 235 -0.10 -4.80 10.46
N ALA A 236 0.73 -5.73 10.94
CA ALA A 236 0.67 -6.19 12.34
C ALA A 236 0.77 -5.01 13.31
N VAL A 237 1.72 -4.07 13.08
CA VAL A 237 1.91 -2.89 13.93
C VAL A 237 0.70 -1.95 13.88
N ILE A 238 0.15 -1.67 12.70
CA ILE A 238 -1.04 -0.80 12.55
C ILE A 238 -2.23 -1.37 13.32
N ILE A 239 -2.49 -2.67 13.13
CA ILE A 239 -3.60 -3.35 13.78
C ILE A 239 -3.39 -3.40 15.31
N GLN A 240 -2.16 -3.66 15.77
CA GLN A 240 -1.81 -3.63 17.17
C GLN A 240 -2.04 -2.24 17.81
N GLN A 241 -1.71 -1.16 17.10
CA GLN A 241 -1.96 0.20 17.60
C GLN A 241 -3.47 0.50 17.75
N ILE A 242 -4.31 -0.08 16.89
CA ILE A 242 -5.77 0.04 17.01
C ILE A 242 -6.26 -0.83 18.17
N TYR A 243 -5.80 -2.07 18.25
CA TYR A 243 -6.18 -3.03 19.28
C TYR A 243 -5.86 -2.51 20.69
N ILE A 244 -4.66 -1.98 20.91
CA ILE A 244 -4.28 -1.49 22.24
C ILE A 244 -5.12 -0.28 22.67
N ARG A 245 -5.61 0.55 21.76
CA ARG A 245 -6.57 1.62 22.09
C ARG A 245 -7.91 1.06 22.54
N TYR A 246 -8.37 -0.02 21.91
CA TYR A 246 -9.57 -0.74 22.34
C TYR A 246 -9.39 -1.35 23.74
N VAL A 247 -8.31 -2.08 23.96
CA VAL A 247 -8.00 -2.67 25.29
C VAL A 247 -7.90 -1.62 26.39
N ARG A 248 -7.38 -0.43 26.07
CA ARG A 248 -7.29 0.71 27.01
C ARG A 248 -8.59 1.51 27.16
N GLY A 249 -9.68 1.09 26.51
CA GLY A 249 -10.96 1.79 26.55
C GLY A 249 -10.98 3.15 25.86
N GLN A 250 -10.01 3.45 25.00
CA GLN A 250 -9.91 4.70 24.24
C GLN A 250 -10.84 4.69 22.99
N THR A 251 -11.34 3.54 22.63
CA THR A 251 -12.41 3.34 21.63
C THR A 251 -13.31 2.21 22.10
N GLN A 252 -14.62 2.28 21.75
CA GLN A 252 -15.63 1.32 22.16
C GLN A 252 -16.19 0.51 20.98
N ASP A 253 -15.49 0.50 19.86
CA ASP A 253 -15.93 -0.21 18.67
C ASP A 253 -15.58 -1.71 18.80
N ASP A 254 -16.62 -2.53 19.01
CA ASP A 254 -16.49 -3.98 19.22
C ASP A 254 -15.84 -4.72 18.03
N ARG A 255 -15.78 -4.10 16.85
CA ARG A 255 -15.03 -4.66 15.70
C ARG A 255 -13.55 -4.86 16.01
N PHE A 256 -13.00 -4.13 16.99
CA PHE A 256 -11.61 -4.22 17.39
C PHE A 256 -11.32 -5.31 18.42
N ALA A 257 -12.35 -5.96 18.97
CA ALA A 257 -12.20 -6.96 20.04
C ALA A 257 -11.34 -8.18 19.63
N THR A 258 -11.35 -8.54 18.35
CA THR A 258 -10.64 -9.69 17.77
C THR A 258 -9.36 -9.31 17.02
N PHE A 259 -8.88 -8.08 17.16
CA PHE A 259 -7.72 -7.61 16.41
C PHE A 259 -6.40 -8.26 16.83
N ASP A 260 -6.32 -8.85 18.02
CA ASP A 260 -5.21 -9.72 18.44
C ASP A 260 -4.99 -10.89 17.47
N THR A 261 -6.07 -11.55 17.03
CA THR A 261 -6.00 -12.63 16.04
C THR A 261 -5.46 -12.12 14.70
N ARG A 262 -5.89 -10.94 14.27
CA ARG A 262 -5.40 -10.30 13.04
C ARG A 262 -3.91 -9.94 13.15
N VAL A 263 -3.48 -9.42 14.28
CA VAL A 263 -2.05 -9.17 14.57
C VAL A 263 -1.24 -10.45 14.41
N ALA A 264 -1.68 -11.54 15.05
CA ALA A 264 -1.03 -12.84 14.96
C ALA A 264 -0.97 -13.36 13.50
N THR A 265 -2.04 -13.17 12.72
CA THR A 265 -2.10 -13.56 11.31
C THR A 265 -1.05 -12.84 10.46
N TYR A 266 -0.85 -11.54 10.67
CA TYR A 266 0.15 -10.78 9.90
C TYR A 266 1.58 -11.08 10.37
N ILE A 267 1.80 -11.39 11.65
CA ILE A 267 3.11 -11.85 12.14
C ILE A 267 3.45 -13.21 11.52
N ASP A 268 2.53 -14.19 11.57
CA ASP A 268 2.69 -15.50 10.91
C ASP A 268 2.99 -15.35 9.42
N LYS A 269 2.25 -14.47 8.73
CA LYS A 269 2.48 -14.15 7.33
C LYS A 269 3.90 -13.66 7.07
N GLY A 270 4.35 -12.68 7.85
CA GLY A 270 5.71 -12.14 7.73
C GLY A 270 6.78 -13.19 7.97
N CYS A 271 6.62 -14.04 9.01
CA CYS A 271 7.54 -15.13 9.32
C CYS A 271 7.60 -16.16 8.18
N ARG A 272 6.45 -16.59 7.64
CA ARG A 272 6.43 -17.55 6.51
C ARG A 272 7.10 -17.01 5.26
N ILE A 273 6.89 -15.73 4.93
CA ILE A 273 7.55 -15.09 3.80
C ILE A 273 9.07 -15.04 4.02
N ALA A 274 9.51 -14.79 5.25
CA ALA A 274 10.92 -14.78 5.67
C ALA A 274 11.52 -16.18 5.86
N SER A 275 10.73 -17.26 5.72
CA SER A 275 11.14 -18.64 5.99
C SER A 275 11.66 -18.87 7.43
N LEU A 276 10.97 -18.28 8.41
CA LEU A 276 11.29 -18.33 9.84
C LEU A 276 10.45 -19.36 10.61
#